data_9d1beb849da2b41c91cb12a8ec3160b0
#
_entry.id   9d1beb849da2b41c91cb12a8ec3160b0
#
_cell.length_a   1.000
_cell.length_b   1.000
_cell.length_c   1.000
_cell.angle_alpha   90.00
_cell.angle_beta   90.00
_cell.angle_gamma   90.00
#
_symmetry.space_group_name_H-M   'P 1'
#
loop_
_entity.id
_entity.type
_entity.pdbx_description
1 polymer ?
#
loop_
_entity_poly.entity_id
_entity_poly.type
_entity_poly.pdbx_seq_one_letter_code
_entity_poly.pdbx_strand_id
1 'polypeptide(L)'
;MQNRWLWGAGLAAFALLPWTLGVYNQHILVVSLFYVMMAASWNLLAGYTGQVSFGHAAFAGIGAYTSGILAAKAGINPWVGVAAGTLLAALCGFLMGVLCLKMGGIYLSLTTLGFSEILRIVINNEYEITRGTMGLQVPGLVEAYSKLTYFYIFLAAALLTLWVVYRLIHSNLGMNFRAVQNDERAAASLGVDVVRVRVLAFTVS
;
A
#
# COMPACT_ATOMS: atom_id res chain seq x y z
N MET A 1 2.90 9.81 30.46
CA MET A 1 1.71 10.56 30.00
C MET A 1 2.05 11.87 29.27
N GLN A 2 3.25 12.40 29.46
CA GLN A 2 3.67 13.73 28.95
C GLN A 2 3.84 13.86 27.41
N ASN A 3 4.05 12.76 26.69
CA ASN A 3 4.35 12.84 25.24
C ASN A 3 3.14 12.90 24.30
N ARG A 4 1.92 12.64 24.77
CA ARG A 4 0.72 12.62 23.89
C ARG A 4 0.37 13.99 23.32
N TRP A 5 0.60 15.04 24.10
CA TRP A 5 0.39 16.43 23.65
C TRP A 5 1.39 16.87 22.58
N LEU A 6 2.64 16.41 22.68
CA LEU A 6 3.68 16.71 21.67
C LEU A 6 3.33 16.08 20.32
N TRP A 7 2.83 14.85 20.32
CA TRP A 7 2.40 14.19 19.09
C TRP A 7 1.17 14.87 18.47
N GLY A 8 0.20 15.27 19.29
CA GLY A 8 -0.97 16.03 18.82
C GLY A 8 -0.59 17.40 18.25
N ALA A 9 0.28 18.13 18.95
CA ALA A 9 0.79 19.41 18.47
C ALA A 9 1.60 19.27 17.16
N GLY A 10 2.43 18.23 17.04
CA GLY A 10 3.17 17.92 15.81
C GLY A 10 2.27 17.62 14.62
N LEU A 11 1.23 16.80 14.83
CA LEU A 11 0.23 16.51 13.80
C LEU A 11 -0.57 17.77 13.40
N ALA A 12 -0.97 18.59 14.35
CA ALA A 12 -1.67 19.84 14.06
C ALA A 12 -0.78 20.82 13.28
N ALA A 13 0.49 20.97 13.68
CA ALA A 13 1.46 21.80 12.95
C ALA A 13 1.67 21.27 11.52
N PHE A 14 1.80 19.95 11.34
CA PHE A 14 1.94 19.33 10.02
C PHE A 14 0.69 19.53 9.15
N ALA A 15 -0.51 19.45 9.73
CA ALA A 15 -1.76 19.68 9.02
C ALA A 15 -1.95 21.15 8.56
N LEU A 16 -1.39 22.11 9.31
CA LEU A 16 -1.43 23.54 8.98
C LEU A 16 -0.32 23.95 8.00
N LEU A 17 0.73 23.16 7.87
CA LEU A 17 1.89 23.46 7.05
C LEU A 17 1.57 23.82 5.58
N PRO A 18 0.63 23.13 4.88
CA PRO A 18 0.34 23.40 3.48
C PRO A 18 -0.20 24.81 3.20
N TRP A 19 -0.80 25.46 4.20
CA TRP A 19 -1.34 26.82 4.05
C TRP A 19 -0.24 27.88 3.88
N THR A 20 0.96 27.60 4.38
CA THR A 20 2.12 28.51 4.29
C THR A 20 3.02 28.20 3.10
N LEU A 21 2.75 27.08 2.40
CA LEU A 21 3.63 26.58 1.35
C LEU A 21 3.07 26.84 -0.06
N GLY A 22 3.96 27.10 -0.98
CA GLY A 22 3.62 27.21 -2.41
C GLY A 22 3.13 25.88 -3.01
N VAL A 23 2.46 25.97 -4.15
CA VAL A 23 1.82 24.81 -4.85
C VAL A 23 2.79 23.67 -5.14
N TYR A 24 4.06 23.96 -5.41
CA TYR A 24 5.10 22.96 -5.64
C TYR A 24 5.38 22.14 -4.37
N ASN A 25 5.57 22.81 -3.23
CA ASN A 25 5.83 22.15 -1.95
C ASN A 25 4.64 21.35 -1.46
N GLN A 26 3.40 21.81 -1.73
CA GLN A 26 2.19 21.04 -1.46
C GLN A 26 2.18 19.71 -2.22
N HIS A 27 2.61 19.71 -3.49
CA HIS A 27 2.74 18.48 -4.28
C HIS A 27 3.77 17.52 -3.67
N ILE A 28 4.92 18.02 -3.23
CA ILE A 28 5.94 17.20 -2.54
C ILE A 28 5.35 16.54 -1.29
N LEU A 29 4.55 17.26 -0.50
CA LEU A 29 3.92 16.72 0.70
C LEU A 29 2.95 15.58 0.35
N VAL A 30 2.14 15.73 -0.70
CA VAL A 30 1.21 14.67 -1.16
C VAL A 30 1.99 13.42 -1.55
N VAL A 31 3.04 13.56 -2.35
CA VAL A 31 3.91 12.45 -2.76
C VAL A 31 4.60 11.81 -1.55
N SER A 32 5.06 12.61 -0.59
CA SER A 32 5.67 12.10 0.64
C SER A 32 4.69 11.26 1.46
N LEU A 33 3.42 11.69 1.59
CA LEU A 33 2.38 10.92 2.27
C LEU A 33 2.11 9.58 1.58
N PHE A 34 2.11 9.56 0.23
CA PHE A 34 2.03 8.32 -0.52
C PHE A 34 3.18 7.36 -0.18
N TYR A 35 4.42 7.85 -0.15
CA TYR A 35 5.56 7.02 0.24
C TYR A 35 5.52 6.57 1.70
N VAL A 36 4.95 7.37 2.62
CA VAL A 36 4.71 6.94 4.01
C VAL A 36 3.77 5.74 4.07
N MET A 37 2.68 5.75 3.29
CA MET A 37 1.75 4.61 3.20
C MET A 37 2.47 3.37 2.65
N MET A 38 3.21 3.53 1.56
CA MET A 38 3.99 2.45 0.96
C MET A 38 5.03 1.86 1.93
N ALA A 39 5.75 2.71 2.65
CA ALA A 39 6.75 2.28 3.62
C ALA A 39 6.12 1.57 4.83
N ALA A 40 4.97 2.05 5.32
CA ALA A 40 4.23 1.43 6.42
C ALA A 40 3.73 0.03 6.03
N SER A 41 3.19 -0.10 4.83
CA SER A 41 2.73 -1.36 4.23
C SER A 41 3.90 -2.35 4.07
N TRP A 42 4.99 -1.89 3.47
CA TRP A 42 6.20 -2.71 3.30
C TRP A 42 6.77 -3.16 4.65
N ASN A 43 6.80 -2.28 5.65
CA ASN A 43 7.27 -2.60 6.99
C ASN A 43 6.41 -3.65 7.69
N LEU A 44 5.09 -3.69 7.42
CA LEU A 44 4.22 -4.75 7.93
C LEU A 44 4.70 -6.12 7.45
N LEU A 45 5.05 -6.25 6.17
CA LEU A 45 5.49 -7.51 5.58
C LEU A 45 6.96 -7.81 5.91
N ALA A 46 7.88 -6.90 5.60
CA ALA A 46 9.31 -7.13 5.80
C ALA A 46 9.72 -7.03 7.28
N GLY A 47 9.19 -6.04 8.01
CA GLY A 47 9.57 -5.76 9.38
C GLY A 47 8.94 -6.68 10.42
N TYR A 48 7.68 -7.11 10.21
CA TYR A 48 6.96 -7.92 11.22
C TYR A 48 6.78 -9.38 10.85
N THR A 49 6.86 -9.75 9.57
CA THR A 49 6.80 -11.17 9.17
C THR A 49 8.09 -11.71 8.59
N GLY A 50 9.12 -10.85 8.46
CA GLY A 50 10.41 -11.23 7.90
C GLY A 50 10.41 -11.54 6.40
N GLN A 51 9.31 -11.21 5.70
CA GLN A 51 9.13 -11.49 4.29
C GLN A 51 9.49 -10.26 3.44
N VAL A 52 10.70 -10.20 2.91
CA VAL A 52 11.13 -9.11 2.05
C VAL A 52 10.47 -9.25 0.67
N SER A 53 9.59 -8.33 0.32
CA SER A 53 8.90 -8.27 -0.97
C SER A 53 9.25 -6.97 -1.71
N PHE A 54 9.53 -7.09 -3.00
CA PHE A 54 9.70 -5.95 -3.91
C PHE A 54 8.45 -5.71 -4.79
N GLY A 55 7.32 -6.37 -4.45
CA GLY A 55 6.06 -6.30 -5.18
C GLY A 55 5.19 -5.08 -4.87
N HIS A 56 5.47 -4.28 -3.82
CA HIS A 56 4.56 -3.21 -3.36
C HIS A 56 4.25 -2.17 -4.45
N ALA A 57 5.22 -1.79 -5.27
CA ALA A 57 5.00 -0.88 -6.39
C ALA A 57 4.03 -1.47 -7.42
N ALA A 58 4.07 -2.79 -7.65
CA ALA A 58 3.14 -3.48 -8.56
C ALA A 58 1.70 -3.44 -8.01
N PHE A 59 1.49 -3.73 -6.73
CA PHE A 59 0.16 -3.67 -6.12
C PHE A 59 -0.41 -2.26 -6.14
N ALA A 60 0.40 -1.23 -5.84
CA ALA A 60 0.01 0.16 -5.98
C ALA A 60 -0.34 0.49 -7.45
N GLY A 61 0.42 -0.01 -8.42
CA GLY A 61 0.16 0.11 -9.84
C GLY A 61 -1.17 -0.54 -10.24
N ILE A 62 -1.45 -1.77 -9.81
CA ILE A 62 -2.73 -2.46 -10.04
C ILE A 62 -3.89 -1.61 -9.53
N GLY A 63 -3.81 -1.11 -8.29
CA GLY A 63 -4.84 -0.25 -7.71
C GLY A 63 -5.06 1.03 -8.52
N ALA A 64 -3.97 1.72 -8.85
CA ALA A 64 -4.01 2.98 -9.60
C ALA A 64 -4.57 2.82 -11.02
N TYR A 65 -4.08 1.82 -11.78
CA TYR A 65 -4.57 1.59 -13.14
C TYR A 65 -6.01 1.08 -13.15
N THR A 66 -6.41 0.22 -12.23
CA THR A 66 -7.81 -0.23 -12.12
C THR A 66 -8.73 0.94 -11.86
N SER A 67 -8.42 1.78 -10.86
CA SER A 67 -9.20 2.97 -10.56
C SER A 67 -9.22 3.94 -11.74
N GLY A 68 -8.06 4.18 -12.36
CA GLY A 68 -7.91 5.08 -13.49
C GLY A 68 -8.68 4.64 -14.73
N ILE A 69 -8.62 3.37 -15.09
CA ILE A 69 -9.33 2.80 -16.25
C ILE A 69 -10.84 2.88 -16.05
N LEU A 70 -11.33 2.51 -14.86
CA LEU A 70 -12.76 2.60 -14.53
C LEU A 70 -13.27 4.04 -14.61
N ALA A 71 -12.50 5.00 -14.09
CA ALA A 71 -12.88 6.41 -14.14
C ALA A 71 -12.79 6.99 -15.57
N ALA A 72 -11.71 6.72 -16.31
CA ALA A 72 -11.46 7.33 -17.61
C ALA A 72 -12.28 6.70 -18.74
N LYS A 73 -12.49 5.36 -18.74
CA LYS A 73 -13.16 4.63 -19.83
C LYS A 73 -14.62 4.30 -19.53
N ALA A 74 -14.94 3.92 -18.30
CA ALA A 74 -16.30 3.55 -17.92
C ALA A 74 -17.09 4.73 -17.31
N GLY A 75 -16.46 5.90 -17.10
CA GLY A 75 -17.14 7.06 -16.51
C GLY A 75 -17.61 6.83 -15.07
N ILE A 76 -17.06 5.81 -14.39
CA ILE A 76 -17.43 5.46 -13.02
C ILE A 76 -16.82 6.49 -12.07
N ASN A 77 -17.55 6.82 -11.01
CA ASN A 77 -17.07 7.72 -9.97
C ASN A 77 -15.68 7.25 -9.47
N PRO A 78 -14.66 8.13 -9.46
CA PRO A 78 -13.29 7.75 -9.07
C PRO A 78 -13.18 7.10 -7.69
N TRP A 79 -14.05 7.43 -6.73
CA TRP A 79 -14.08 6.81 -5.41
C TRP A 79 -14.46 5.32 -5.45
N VAL A 80 -15.42 4.97 -6.33
CA VAL A 80 -15.78 3.56 -6.59
C VAL A 80 -14.61 2.85 -7.28
N GLY A 81 -13.93 3.54 -8.19
CA GLY A 81 -12.71 3.05 -8.83
C GLY A 81 -11.60 2.74 -7.82
N VAL A 82 -11.39 3.61 -6.82
CA VAL A 82 -10.41 3.36 -5.74
C VAL A 82 -10.79 2.13 -4.93
N ALA A 83 -12.08 1.97 -4.57
CA ALA A 83 -12.52 0.78 -3.84
C ALA A 83 -12.30 -0.52 -4.67
N ALA A 84 -12.66 -0.50 -5.95
CA ALA A 84 -12.44 -1.64 -6.87
C ALA A 84 -10.94 -1.94 -7.05
N GLY A 85 -10.11 -0.90 -7.21
CA GLY A 85 -8.66 -1.03 -7.31
C GLY A 85 -8.03 -1.63 -6.05
N THR A 86 -8.51 -1.23 -4.87
CA THR A 86 -8.07 -1.80 -3.59
C THR A 86 -8.43 -3.27 -3.48
N LEU A 87 -9.66 -3.65 -3.85
CA LEU A 87 -10.09 -5.05 -3.84
C LEU A 87 -9.28 -5.91 -4.81
N LEU A 88 -9.01 -5.40 -6.02
CA LEU A 88 -8.21 -6.14 -7.00
C LEU A 88 -6.76 -6.27 -6.55
N ALA A 89 -6.16 -5.22 -5.99
CA ALA A 89 -4.82 -5.28 -5.42
C ALA A 89 -4.74 -6.29 -4.26
N ALA A 90 -5.74 -6.31 -3.37
CA ALA A 90 -5.84 -7.29 -2.28
C ALA A 90 -5.97 -8.73 -2.80
N LEU A 91 -6.78 -8.95 -3.85
CA LEU A 91 -6.90 -10.25 -4.50
C LEU A 91 -5.57 -10.70 -5.12
N CYS A 92 -4.86 -9.81 -5.80
CA CYS A 92 -3.52 -10.10 -6.33
C CYS A 92 -2.52 -10.39 -5.21
N GLY A 93 -2.57 -9.64 -4.11
CA GLY A 93 -1.77 -9.90 -2.91
C GLY A 93 -2.07 -11.26 -2.28
N PHE A 94 -3.34 -11.63 -2.20
CA PHE A 94 -3.76 -12.97 -1.74
C PHE A 94 -3.20 -14.07 -2.65
N LEU A 95 -3.34 -13.94 -3.97
CA LEU A 95 -2.82 -14.90 -4.93
C LEU A 95 -1.30 -15.02 -4.85
N MET A 96 -0.59 -13.90 -4.75
CA MET A 96 0.86 -13.89 -4.56
C MET A 96 1.25 -14.54 -3.22
N GLY A 97 0.53 -14.25 -2.14
CA GLY A 97 0.72 -14.92 -0.85
C GLY A 97 0.60 -16.45 -0.97
N VAL A 98 -0.42 -16.94 -1.68
CA VAL A 98 -0.62 -18.37 -1.92
C VAL A 98 0.48 -18.98 -2.79
N LEU A 99 0.86 -18.30 -3.88
CA LEU A 99 1.94 -18.76 -4.78
C LEU A 99 3.29 -18.84 -4.06
N CYS A 100 3.54 -17.90 -3.17
CA CYS A 100 4.82 -17.79 -2.45
C CYS A 100 4.89 -18.61 -1.16
N LEU A 101 3.90 -19.43 -0.84
CA LEU A 101 3.83 -20.21 0.42
C LEU A 101 5.07 -21.06 0.71
N LYS A 102 5.67 -21.63 -0.33
CA LYS A 102 6.83 -22.50 -0.23
C LYS A 102 8.16 -21.75 -0.42
N MET A 103 8.09 -20.46 -0.71
CA MET A 103 9.27 -19.64 -0.97
C MET A 103 9.66 -18.88 0.29
N GLY A 104 10.93 -18.84 0.61
CA GLY A 104 11.47 -18.05 1.73
C GLY A 104 12.71 -17.28 1.33
N GLY A 105 13.01 -16.23 2.11
CA GLY A 105 14.22 -15.43 1.93
C GLY A 105 14.36 -14.83 0.53
N ILE A 106 15.49 -15.06 -0.13
CA ILE A 106 15.85 -14.47 -1.42
C ILE A 106 14.89 -14.87 -2.55
N TYR A 107 14.39 -16.11 -2.54
CA TYR A 107 13.48 -16.59 -3.60
C TYR A 107 12.16 -15.82 -3.63
N LEU A 108 11.62 -15.47 -2.47
CA LEU A 108 10.42 -14.65 -2.35
C LEU A 108 10.66 -13.25 -2.93
N SER A 109 11.79 -12.63 -2.59
CA SER A 109 12.16 -11.30 -3.07
C SER A 109 12.33 -11.27 -4.60
N LEU A 110 12.98 -12.28 -5.18
CA LEU A 110 13.17 -12.41 -6.63
C LEU A 110 11.83 -12.62 -7.36
N THR A 111 10.95 -13.47 -6.81
CA THR A 111 9.64 -13.74 -7.39
C THR A 111 8.76 -12.48 -7.39
N THR A 112 8.73 -11.73 -6.29
CA THR A 112 7.96 -10.49 -6.19
C THR A 112 8.54 -9.37 -7.07
N LEU A 113 9.85 -9.32 -7.25
CA LEU A 113 10.51 -8.43 -8.20
C LEU A 113 10.16 -8.80 -9.64
N GLY A 114 10.23 -10.10 -10.00
CA GLY A 114 9.82 -10.58 -11.31
C GLY A 114 8.35 -10.28 -11.61
N PHE A 115 7.46 -10.45 -10.64
CA PHE A 115 6.05 -10.07 -10.76
C PHE A 115 5.88 -8.57 -11.05
N SER A 116 6.61 -7.72 -10.32
CA SER A 116 6.57 -6.27 -10.54
C SER A 116 7.03 -5.90 -11.95
N GLU A 117 8.09 -6.54 -12.43
CA GLU A 117 8.63 -6.27 -13.76
C GLU A 117 7.70 -6.76 -14.87
N ILE A 118 7.12 -7.95 -14.74
CA ILE A 118 6.11 -8.46 -15.67
C ILE A 118 4.93 -7.50 -15.77
N LEU A 119 4.40 -7.06 -14.62
CA LEU A 119 3.29 -6.10 -14.59
C LEU A 119 3.66 -4.78 -15.28
N ARG A 120 4.85 -4.26 -15.01
CA ARG A 120 5.37 -3.04 -15.65
C ARG A 120 5.43 -3.18 -17.16
N ILE A 121 5.93 -4.32 -17.67
CA ILE A 121 6.03 -4.62 -19.10
C ILE A 121 4.62 -4.71 -19.71
N VAL A 122 3.69 -5.42 -19.06
CA VAL A 122 2.31 -5.56 -19.54
C VAL A 122 1.64 -4.19 -19.65
N ILE A 123 1.72 -3.36 -18.57
CA ILE A 123 1.14 -2.03 -18.57
C ILE A 123 1.73 -1.15 -19.68
N ASN A 124 3.04 -1.21 -19.90
CA ASN A 124 3.71 -0.39 -20.90
C ASN A 124 3.41 -0.84 -22.35
N ASN A 125 3.11 -2.11 -22.57
CA ASN A 125 2.83 -2.65 -23.90
C ASN A 125 1.35 -2.57 -24.29
N GLU A 126 0.44 -2.52 -23.31
CA GLU A 126 -1.01 -2.41 -23.54
C GLU A 126 -1.43 -0.98 -23.85
N TYR A 127 -1.20 -0.54 -25.11
CA TYR A 127 -1.49 0.82 -25.52
C TYR A 127 -2.99 1.16 -25.53
N GLU A 128 -3.85 0.21 -25.91
CA GLU A 128 -5.29 0.45 -26.01
C GLU A 128 -5.97 0.65 -24.62
N ILE A 129 -5.44 0.02 -23.59
CA ILE A 129 -6.04 0.05 -22.26
C ILE A 129 -5.36 1.10 -21.39
N THR A 130 -4.04 1.08 -21.31
CA THR A 130 -3.25 1.89 -20.37
C THR A 130 -2.60 3.12 -20.99
N ARG A 131 -2.61 3.24 -22.33
CA ARG A 131 -1.80 4.16 -23.15
C ARG A 131 -0.29 3.96 -23.00
N GLY A 132 0.13 2.82 -22.48
CA GLY A 132 1.52 2.45 -22.36
C GLY A 132 2.38 3.49 -21.64
N THR A 133 3.51 3.85 -22.21
CA THR A 133 4.46 4.82 -21.63
C THR A 133 3.94 6.27 -21.58
N MET A 134 2.89 6.62 -22.32
CA MET A 134 2.28 7.96 -22.28
C MET A 134 1.43 8.17 -21.01
N GLY A 135 1.01 7.09 -20.37
CA GLY A 135 0.18 7.13 -19.18
C GLY A 135 -1.29 7.47 -19.46
N LEU A 136 -2.15 7.09 -18.52
CA LEU A 136 -3.58 7.30 -18.60
C LEU A 136 -3.94 8.68 -18.03
N GLN A 137 -4.67 9.50 -18.80
CA GLN A 137 -5.27 10.73 -18.27
C GLN A 137 -6.56 10.36 -17.50
N VAL A 138 -6.55 10.63 -16.20
CA VAL A 138 -7.64 10.26 -15.30
C VAL A 138 -8.34 11.54 -14.79
N PRO A 139 -9.67 11.55 -14.73
CA PRO A 139 -10.38 12.65 -14.08
C PRO A 139 -9.99 12.75 -12.60
N GLY A 140 -9.98 13.96 -12.05
CA GLY A 140 -9.64 14.20 -10.65
C GLY A 140 -10.62 13.49 -9.70
N LEU A 141 -10.13 13.09 -8.52
CA LEU A 141 -10.96 12.53 -7.44
C LEU A 141 -12.02 13.51 -6.94
N VAL A 142 -11.75 14.81 -7.08
CA VAL A 142 -12.61 15.91 -6.65
C VAL A 142 -12.64 16.96 -7.75
N GLU A 143 -13.82 17.53 -8.02
CA GLU A 143 -14.03 18.56 -9.05
C GLU A 143 -13.22 19.84 -8.79
N ALA A 144 -13.03 20.20 -7.53
CA ALA A 144 -12.18 21.31 -7.13
C ALA A 144 -10.70 20.88 -7.18
N TYR A 145 -9.98 21.29 -8.23
CA TYR A 145 -8.57 20.98 -8.44
C TYR A 145 -7.64 21.77 -7.47
N SER A 146 -7.88 21.62 -6.17
CA SER A 146 -7.03 22.22 -5.14
C SER A 146 -6.03 21.19 -4.61
N LYS A 147 -4.74 21.51 -4.68
CA LYS A 147 -3.70 20.65 -4.11
C LYS A 147 -3.85 20.49 -2.59
N LEU A 148 -4.45 21.46 -1.93
CA LEU A 148 -4.81 21.39 -0.51
C LEU A 148 -5.81 20.26 -0.24
N THR A 149 -6.85 20.11 -1.07
CA THR A 149 -7.84 19.03 -0.93
C THR A 149 -7.17 17.66 -1.06
N TYR A 150 -6.29 17.49 -2.05
CA TYR A 150 -5.53 16.24 -2.20
C TYR A 150 -4.61 15.98 -1.01
N PHE A 151 -3.97 16.99 -0.47
CA PHE A 151 -3.14 16.83 0.73
C PHE A 151 -3.96 16.26 1.90
N TYR A 152 -5.14 16.79 2.19
CA TYR A 152 -5.96 16.29 3.30
C TYR A 152 -6.52 14.89 3.03
N ILE A 153 -6.86 14.56 1.78
CA ILE A 153 -7.25 13.19 1.40
C ILE A 153 -6.11 12.21 1.67
N PHE A 154 -4.89 12.53 1.20
CA PHE A 154 -3.72 11.68 1.40
C PHE A 154 -3.29 11.64 2.87
N LEU A 155 -3.43 12.72 3.61
CA LEU A 155 -3.18 12.75 5.06
C LEU A 155 -4.15 11.83 5.80
N ALA A 156 -5.44 11.89 5.50
CA ALA A 156 -6.43 11.00 6.08
C ALA A 156 -6.16 9.53 5.73
N ALA A 157 -5.81 9.24 4.48
CA ALA A 157 -5.43 7.90 4.03
C ALA A 157 -4.16 7.39 4.74
N ALA A 158 -3.13 8.23 4.89
CA ALA A 158 -1.90 7.87 5.59
C ALA A 158 -2.16 7.59 7.09
N LEU A 159 -2.95 8.43 7.75
CA LEU A 159 -3.34 8.21 9.15
C LEU A 159 -4.16 6.92 9.32
N LEU A 160 -5.07 6.64 8.38
CA LEU A 160 -5.84 5.40 8.36
C LEU A 160 -4.92 4.17 8.19
N THR A 161 -3.99 4.23 7.23
CA THR A 161 -3.00 3.16 7.01
C THR A 161 -2.16 2.91 8.25
N LEU A 162 -1.60 3.97 8.85
CA LEU A 162 -0.82 3.86 10.08
C LEU A 162 -1.64 3.31 11.24
N TRP A 163 -2.90 3.73 11.37
CA TRP A 163 -3.82 3.22 12.39
C TRP A 163 -4.13 1.74 12.19
N VAL A 164 -4.41 1.32 10.96
CA VAL A 164 -4.66 -0.10 10.62
C VAL A 164 -3.43 -0.94 10.93
N VAL A 165 -2.25 -0.53 10.48
CA VAL A 165 -0.98 -1.22 10.76
C VAL A 165 -0.74 -1.30 12.26
N TYR A 166 -0.93 -0.20 13.00
CA TYR A 166 -0.79 -0.17 14.46
C TYR A 166 -1.73 -1.18 15.14
N ARG A 167 -3.00 -1.21 14.73
CA ARG A 167 -4.01 -2.14 15.29
C ARG A 167 -3.66 -3.59 14.98
N LEU A 168 -3.19 -3.88 13.77
CA LEU A 168 -2.77 -5.22 13.37
C LEU A 168 -1.58 -5.71 14.20
N ILE A 169 -0.55 -4.88 14.36
CA ILE A 169 0.67 -5.22 15.08
C ILE A 169 0.41 -5.50 16.57
N HIS A 170 -0.58 -4.81 17.17
CA HIS A 170 -0.95 -4.96 18.58
C HIS A 170 -2.09 -5.97 18.82
N SER A 171 -2.54 -6.67 17.76
CA SER A 171 -3.52 -7.75 17.84
C SER A 171 -2.85 -9.13 17.97
N ASN A 172 -3.67 -10.16 18.18
CA ASN A 172 -3.20 -11.56 18.17
C ASN A 172 -2.51 -11.92 16.85
N LEU A 173 -2.94 -11.32 15.72
CA LEU A 173 -2.26 -11.51 14.43
C LEU A 173 -0.83 -10.97 14.45
N GLY A 174 -0.60 -9.81 15.09
CA GLY A 174 0.74 -9.25 15.22
C GLY A 174 1.68 -10.11 16.07
N MET A 175 1.17 -10.81 17.07
CA MET A 175 1.97 -11.80 17.81
C MET A 175 2.35 -12.97 16.92
N ASN A 176 1.43 -13.48 16.12
CA ASN A 176 1.70 -14.56 15.17
C ASN A 176 2.71 -14.12 14.09
N PHE A 177 2.63 -12.88 13.60
CA PHE A 177 3.61 -12.32 12.65
C PHE A 177 5.03 -12.37 13.22
N ARG A 178 5.21 -11.89 14.46
CA ARG A 178 6.51 -11.90 15.14
C ARG A 178 7.01 -13.32 15.45
N ALA A 179 6.11 -14.24 15.81
CA ALA A 179 6.47 -15.63 16.03
C ALA A 179 7.04 -16.27 14.75
N VAL A 180 6.37 -16.06 13.61
CA VAL A 180 6.81 -16.54 12.29
C VAL A 180 8.11 -15.87 11.84
N GLN A 181 8.27 -14.57 12.13
CA GLN A 181 9.50 -13.84 11.83
C GLN A 181 10.73 -14.40 12.54
N ASN A 182 10.57 -14.75 13.83
CA ASN A 182 11.69 -15.24 14.65
C ASN A 182 12.10 -16.67 14.28
N ASP A 183 11.16 -17.60 14.22
CA ASP A 183 11.39 -18.98 13.80
C ASP A 183 10.08 -19.63 13.35
N GLU A 184 9.98 -19.89 12.05
CA GLU A 184 8.81 -20.52 11.44
C GLU A 184 8.54 -21.93 11.95
N ARG A 185 9.61 -22.70 12.17
CA ARG A 185 9.49 -24.11 12.63
C ARG A 185 9.02 -24.16 14.08
N ALA A 186 9.59 -23.30 14.92
CA ALA A 186 9.15 -23.17 16.31
C ALA A 186 7.71 -22.66 16.40
N ALA A 187 7.32 -21.65 15.61
CA ALA A 187 5.96 -21.16 15.55
C ALA A 187 4.95 -22.25 15.12
N ALA A 188 5.30 -23.04 14.09
CA ALA A 188 4.48 -24.16 13.65
C ALA A 188 4.32 -25.24 14.74
N SER A 189 5.38 -25.54 15.49
CA SER A 189 5.34 -26.50 16.60
C SER A 189 4.44 -26.04 17.75
N LEU A 190 4.24 -24.74 17.91
CA LEU A 190 3.32 -24.13 18.89
C LEU A 190 1.91 -23.97 18.35
N GLY A 191 1.60 -24.52 17.15
CA GLY A 191 0.25 -24.50 16.56
C GLY A 191 -0.08 -23.24 15.75
N VAL A 192 0.90 -22.37 15.44
CA VAL A 192 0.70 -21.22 14.57
C VAL A 192 0.63 -21.69 13.12
N ASP A 193 -0.47 -21.36 12.43
CA ASP A 193 -0.61 -21.63 10.99
C ASP A 193 0.22 -20.62 10.19
N VAL A 194 1.49 -20.98 9.92
CA VAL A 194 2.46 -20.14 9.19
C VAL A 194 1.94 -19.75 7.81
N VAL A 195 1.19 -20.64 7.15
CA VAL A 195 0.61 -20.40 5.81
C VAL A 195 -0.40 -19.25 5.86
N ARG A 196 -1.36 -19.34 6.79
CA ARG A 196 -2.36 -18.27 6.97
C ARG A 196 -1.73 -16.94 7.33
N VAL A 197 -0.73 -16.97 8.22
CA VAL A 197 0.00 -15.77 8.66
C VAL A 197 0.66 -15.08 7.46
N ARG A 198 1.35 -15.82 6.60
CA ARG A 198 2.01 -15.30 5.40
C ARG A 198 1.01 -14.73 4.40
N VAL A 199 -0.04 -15.48 4.06
CA VAL A 199 -1.07 -15.05 3.11
C VAL A 199 -1.77 -13.79 3.60
N LEU A 200 -2.17 -13.74 4.88
CA LEU A 200 -2.79 -12.56 5.46
C LEU A 200 -1.86 -11.34 5.42
N ALA A 201 -0.57 -11.53 5.72
CA ALA A 201 0.40 -10.43 5.66
C ALA A 201 0.50 -9.85 4.24
N PHE A 202 0.56 -10.68 3.21
CA PHE A 202 0.56 -10.24 1.80
C PHE A 202 -0.75 -9.57 1.38
N THR A 203 -1.89 -10.08 1.86
CA THR A 203 -3.21 -9.56 1.47
C THR A 203 -3.48 -8.17 2.05
N VAL A 204 -2.96 -7.92 3.27
CA VAL A 204 -3.24 -6.68 4.01
C VAL A 204 -2.14 -5.63 3.79
N SER A 205 -0.95 -6.06 3.42
CA SER A 205 0.18 -5.18 3.09
C SER A 205 -0.01 -4.48 1.75
#